data_82aa60ad0e5ca1cf16884d63ccdff7a5
#
_entry.id   82aa60ad0e5ca1cf16884d63ccdff7a5
#
_cell.length_a   1.000
_cell.length_b   1.000
_cell.length_c   1.000
_cell.angle_alpha   90.00
_cell.angle_beta   90.00
_cell.angle_gamma   90.00
#
_symmetry.space_group_name_H-M   'P 1'
#
loop_
_entity.id
_entity.type
_entity.pdbx_description
1 polymer ?
#
loop_
_entity_poly.entity_id
_entity_poly.type
_entity_poly.pdbx_seq_one_letter_code
_entity_poly.pdbx_strand_id
1 'polypeptide(L)'
;MAIEAQGLEIQIGARTLLHPTNFHVAKGDKIGLVGRNGAGKTTLTRVITGDMLPTAGKVRVSGKLGYLPQDTHAADPEQTALDRMMSARDIASIIKRIRKAEKEMTDPDPDVMTKAMNRYDKAMQDFEKAGGYAAQSEATARAASLGLPQEVMGQQLGTLSGGQRRRIELARILFSDADTLILDEPTNHLDADSIEWLRGYLKKYEGGFLVISHSTELLDEVVNKVWQLDAQLGQIDMYSLGWKAYLHQRVVDEERRRREREVAEKKAERLMQQGIRLHAKATKAVAAQNMMRRAEKLLENTSEAQKKEKVADIRFPEPAPCGRTPIMAKDISKAYGSNIVFAGVNLAIDKGSRVVILGYNGAGKTTTLRLLAHLEDPDTGSVEYGHGCKIGYFAQEHDTLDLDATVLQNLIHVAPELDDTQARSILGSFLFSGDDALKPARVLSGGEKTRLALATLVTSRANVLLLDEPTNNLDPASRDEILKAIAKYEGAIVLVTHDEGAVEALNPERVLLMPDGDEDLWNDSYLDLVAEE
;
A
#
# COMPACT_ATOMS: atom_id res chain seq x y z
N MET A 1 -26.50 10.48 -9.37
CA MET A 1 -25.21 9.87 -9.70
C MET A 1 -24.15 10.70 -9.01
N ALA A 2 -23.23 10.07 -8.27
CA ALA A 2 -22.23 10.81 -7.50
C ALA A 2 -20.95 11.07 -8.32
N ILE A 3 -20.51 10.09 -9.12
CA ILE A 3 -19.35 10.21 -10.03
C ILE A 3 -19.77 9.68 -11.40
N GLU A 4 -19.46 10.42 -12.45
CA GLU A 4 -19.71 10.02 -13.84
C GLU A 4 -18.48 10.32 -14.68
N ALA A 5 -17.94 9.31 -15.35
CA ALA A 5 -16.84 9.43 -16.31
C ALA A 5 -17.34 9.11 -17.71
N GLN A 6 -17.00 9.95 -18.68
CA GLN A 6 -17.39 9.81 -20.10
C GLN A 6 -16.15 9.88 -20.99
N GLY A 7 -15.86 8.78 -21.70
CA GLY A 7 -14.72 8.66 -22.59
C GLY A 7 -13.39 8.92 -21.90
N LEU A 8 -13.28 8.57 -20.61
CA LEU A 8 -12.12 8.86 -19.80
C LEU A 8 -10.91 8.09 -20.30
N GLU A 9 -9.87 8.80 -20.69
CA GLU A 9 -8.57 8.27 -21.11
C GLU A 9 -7.46 8.83 -20.21
N ILE A 10 -6.56 7.95 -19.77
CA ILE A 10 -5.43 8.31 -18.91
C ILE A 10 -4.15 7.77 -19.53
N GLN A 11 -3.19 8.66 -19.78
CA GLN A 11 -1.87 8.33 -20.30
C GLN A 11 -0.78 8.99 -19.43
N ILE A 12 0.29 8.28 -19.16
CA ILE A 12 1.48 8.80 -18.48
C ILE A 12 2.71 8.56 -19.35
N GLY A 13 3.29 9.63 -19.86
CA GLY A 13 4.37 9.55 -20.85
C GLY A 13 3.91 8.79 -22.10
N ALA A 14 4.61 7.74 -22.46
CA ALA A 14 4.25 6.87 -23.61
C ALA A 14 3.29 5.74 -23.27
N ARG A 15 2.91 5.57 -21.99
CA ARG A 15 2.08 4.45 -21.54
C ARG A 15 0.62 4.88 -21.36
N THR A 16 -0.30 4.21 -22.05
CA THR A 16 -1.73 4.34 -21.78
C THR A 16 -2.09 3.47 -20.58
N LEU A 17 -2.60 4.11 -19.52
CA LEU A 17 -3.08 3.43 -18.31
C LEU A 17 -4.54 3.05 -18.41
N LEU A 18 -5.34 3.86 -19.13
CA LEU A 18 -6.75 3.62 -19.33
C LEU A 18 -7.15 4.11 -20.73
N HIS A 19 -7.66 3.19 -21.55
CA HIS A 19 -8.32 3.51 -22.81
C HIS A 19 -9.69 4.17 -22.58
N PRO A 20 -10.25 4.91 -23.56
CA PRO A 20 -11.52 5.60 -23.42
C PRO A 20 -12.61 4.73 -22.79
N THR A 21 -12.96 5.03 -21.56
CA THR A 21 -13.87 4.21 -20.75
C THR A 21 -14.98 5.08 -20.14
N ASN A 22 -16.19 4.51 -20.04
CA ASN A 22 -17.33 5.14 -19.39
C ASN A 22 -17.66 4.37 -18.12
N PHE A 23 -17.84 5.05 -17.01
CA PHE A 23 -18.31 4.45 -15.77
C PHE A 23 -19.09 5.46 -14.93
N HIS A 24 -19.81 4.93 -13.94
CA HIS A 24 -20.51 5.75 -12.96
C HIS A 24 -20.47 5.08 -11.58
N VAL A 25 -20.47 5.91 -10.54
CA VAL A 25 -20.65 5.49 -9.15
C VAL A 25 -21.94 6.14 -8.65
N ALA A 26 -22.88 5.34 -8.20
CA ALA A 26 -24.14 5.80 -7.66
C ALA A 26 -24.16 5.67 -6.12
N LYS A 27 -25.16 6.29 -5.47
CA LYS A 27 -25.44 6.07 -4.05
C LYS A 27 -25.69 4.57 -3.81
N GLY A 28 -25.04 3.99 -2.81
CA GLY A 28 -25.11 2.56 -2.47
C GLY A 28 -24.17 1.65 -3.27
N ASP A 29 -23.46 2.19 -4.27
CA ASP A 29 -22.40 1.45 -4.94
C ASP A 29 -21.17 1.33 -4.03
N LYS A 30 -20.78 0.12 -3.70
CA LYS A 30 -19.64 -0.22 -2.85
C LYS A 30 -18.62 -0.94 -3.71
N ILE A 31 -17.68 -0.17 -4.28
CA ILE A 31 -16.81 -0.64 -5.35
C ILE A 31 -15.41 -0.91 -4.81
N GLY A 32 -14.92 -2.14 -4.99
CA GLY A 32 -13.51 -2.49 -4.80
C GLY A 32 -12.74 -2.29 -6.11
N LEU A 33 -11.78 -1.36 -6.14
CA LEU A 33 -10.88 -1.17 -7.27
C LEU A 33 -9.63 -2.02 -7.07
N VAL A 34 -9.50 -3.05 -7.86
CA VAL A 34 -8.40 -4.00 -7.78
C VAL A 34 -7.57 -4.00 -9.07
N GLY A 35 -6.36 -4.47 -8.97
CA GLY A 35 -5.41 -4.53 -10.08
C GLY A 35 -4.00 -4.59 -9.55
N ARG A 36 -3.05 -4.95 -10.40
CA ARG A 36 -1.63 -5.06 -10.01
C ARG A 36 -1.06 -3.72 -9.54
N ASN A 37 0.02 -3.79 -8.77
CA ASN A 37 0.79 -2.60 -8.43
C ASN A 37 1.35 -1.97 -9.71
N GLY A 38 1.26 -0.63 -9.81
CA GLY A 38 1.59 0.09 -11.04
C GLY A 38 0.55 0.00 -12.16
N ALA A 39 -0.63 -0.60 -11.92
CA ALA A 39 -1.73 -0.63 -12.89
C ALA A 39 -2.38 0.75 -13.12
N GLY A 40 -2.14 1.71 -12.25
CA GLY A 40 -2.72 3.05 -12.35
C GLY A 40 -3.94 3.27 -11.44
N LYS A 41 -4.17 2.43 -10.42
CA LYS A 41 -5.28 2.58 -9.47
C LYS A 41 -5.30 3.96 -8.81
N THR A 42 -4.19 4.35 -8.17
CA THR A 42 -4.03 5.67 -7.53
C THR A 42 -4.09 6.83 -8.55
N THR A 43 -3.60 6.61 -9.78
CA THR A 43 -3.72 7.61 -10.86
C THR A 43 -5.19 7.83 -11.24
N LEU A 44 -5.96 6.75 -11.37
CA LEU A 44 -7.39 6.83 -11.65
C LEU A 44 -8.14 7.59 -10.55
N THR A 45 -7.83 7.31 -9.27
CA THR A 45 -8.45 8.05 -8.15
C THR A 45 -8.09 9.54 -8.19
N ARG A 46 -6.82 9.90 -8.46
CA ARG A 46 -6.39 11.30 -8.60
C ARG A 46 -7.05 12.03 -9.78
N VAL A 47 -7.35 11.33 -10.88
CA VAL A 47 -8.12 11.91 -11.99
C VAL A 47 -9.58 12.10 -11.60
N ILE A 48 -10.18 11.16 -10.86
CA ILE A 48 -11.56 11.27 -10.38
C ILE A 48 -11.70 12.44 -9.39
N THR A 49 -10.71 12.65 -8.51
CA THR A 49 -10.72 13.75 -7.52
C THR A 49 -10.38 15.12 -8.12
N GLY A 50 -9.85 15.14 -9.34
CA GLY A 50 -9.43 16.38 -10.01
C GLY A 50 -7.99 16.81 -9.66
N ASP A 51 -7.25 16.01 -8.89
CA ASP A 51 -5.84 16.26 -8.56
C ASP A 51 -4.92 16.05 -9.79
N MET A 52 -5.44 15.37 -10.80
CA MET A 52 -4.77 15.15 -12.08
C MET A 52 -5.77 15.31 -13.23
N LEU A 53 -5.33 15.94 -14.31
CA LEU A 53 -6.15 16.08 -15.52
C LEU A 53 -6.12 14.77 -16.35
N PRO A 54 -7.27 14.33 -16.88
CA PRO A 54 -7.31 13.22 -17.83
C PRO A 54 -6.66 13.61 -19.17
N THR A 55 -6.19 12.63 -19.93
CA THR A 55 -5.67 12.83 -21.28
C THR A 55 -6.81 13.18 -22.26
N ALA A 56 -7.93 12.48 -22.11
CA ALA A 56 -9.17 12.77 -22.86
C ALA A 56 -10.40 12.38 -22.02
N GLY A 57 -11.56 12.83 -22.45
CA GLY A 57 -12.82 12.59 -21.75
C GLY A 57 -13.09 13.58 -20.62
N LYS A 58 -14.09 13.27 -19.79
CA LYS A 58 -14.53 14.14 -18.68
C LYS A 58 -14.97 13.31 -17.49
N VAL A 59 -14.66 13.83 -16.28
CA VAL A 59 -15.21 13.32 -15.03
C VAL A 59 -16.09 14.41 -14.41
N ARG A 60 -17.27 14.04 -13.96
CA ARG A 60 -18.18 14.89 -13.20
C ARG A 60 -18.43 14.29 -11.85
N VAL A 61 -18.20 15.05 -10.80
CA VAL A 61 -18.51 14.70 -9.42
C VAL A 61 -19.69 15.54 -8.95
N SER A 62 -20.72 14.89 -8.45
CA SER A 62 -21.93 15.55 -7.92
C SER A 62 -22.00 15.27 -6.42
N GLY A 63 -22.17 16.33 -5.62
CA GLY A 63 -22.16 16.22 -4.17
C GLY A 63 -20.76 16.33 -3.56
N LYS A 64 -20.66 16.03 -2.27
CA LYS A 64 -19.43 16.16 -1.49
C LYS A 64 -18.60 14.87 -1.59
N LEU A 65 -17.35 14.99 -2.03
CA LEU A 65 -16.41 13.88 -2.16
C LEU A 65 -15.44 13.87 -0.97
N GLY A 66 -15.33 12.74 -0.31
CA GLY A 66 -14.29 12.45 0.67
C GLY A 66 -13.18 11.61 0.02
N TYR A 67 -11.95 12.08 0.03
CA TYR A 67 -10.81 11.39 -0.56
C TYR A 67 -9.70 11.16 0.45
N LEU A 68 -9.30 9.90 0.63
CA LEU A 68 -8.11 9.47 1.35
C LEU A 68 -7.05 9.07 0.32
N PRO A 69 -6.02 9.89 0.07
CA PRO A 69 -4.91 9.53 -0.80
C PRO A 69 -3.96 8.53 -0.12
N GLN A 70 -3.15 7.85 -0.90
CA GLN A 70 -2.12 6.95 -0.38
C GLN A 70 -1.08 7.71 0.47
N ASP A 71 -0.66 8.92 0.06
CA ASP A 71 0.28 9.79 0.77
C ASP A 71 -0.43 11.04 1.30
N THR A 72 -0.20 11.38 2.57
CA THR A 72 -0.90 12.46 3.29
C THR A 72 -0.01 13.69 3.56
N HIS A 73 0.87 14.08 2.65
CA HIS A 73 1.86 15.16 2.85
C HIS A 73 1.33 16.61 2.80
N ALA A 74 0.04 16.84 2.56
CA ALA A 74 -0.50 18.18 2.25
C ALA A 74 -1.08 18.94 3.46
N ALA A 75 -0.90 18.49 4.70
CA ALA A 75 -1.42 19.17 5.87
C ALA A 75 -0.39 20.15 6.45
N ASP A 76 -0.86 21.31 6.95
CA ASP A 76 -0.04 22.28 7.68
C ASP A 76 0.50 21.62 8.98
N PRO A 77 1.83 21.48 9.14
CA PRO A 77 2.41 20.83 10.31
C PRO A 77 2.08 21.50 11.64
N GLU A 78 1.79 22.81 11.64
CA GLU A 78 1.47 23.59 12.83
C GLU A 78 -0.01 23.45 13.26
N GLN A 79 -0.87 22.91 12.38
CA GLN A 79 -2.26 22.69 12.67
C GLN A 79 -2.43 21.56 13.70
N THR A 80 -3.35 21.73 14.68
CA THR A 80 -3.69 20.63 15.60
C THR A 80 -4.51 19.53 14.92
N ALA A 81 -4.42 18.31 15.45
CA ALA A 81 -5.21 17.18 14.92
C ALA A 81 -6.72 17.47 14.95
N LEU A 82 -7.22 18.09 16.02
CA LEU A 82 -8.62 18.50 16.13
C LEU A 82 -9.01 19.54 15.07
N ASP A 83 -8.19 20.58 14.87
CA ASP A 83 -8.44 21.59 13.84
C ASP A 83 -8.47 20.97 12.44
N ARG A 84 -7.59 20.01 12.22
CA ARG A 84 -7.55 19.25 10.95
C ARG A 84 -8.84 18.47 10.73
N MET A 85 -9.34 17.78 11.74
CA MET A 85 -10.61 17.07 11.67
C MET A 85 -11.79 18.02 11.44
N MET A 86 -11.86 19.10 12.20
CA MET A 86 -12.92 20.10 12.06
C MET A 86 -12.91 20.80 10.69
N SER A 87 -11.78 20.80 9.99
CA SER A 87 -11.67 21.33 8.61
C SER A 87 -12.50 20.56 7.57
N ALA A 88 -12.97 19.36 7.88
CA ALA A 88 -13.82 18.55 7.00
C ALA A 88 -15.23 19.09 6.84
N ARG A 89 -15.71 19.88 7.79
CA ARG A 89 -17.02 20.55 7.76
C ARG A 89 -16.84 22.07 7.71
N ASP A 90 -17.88 22.81 7.32
CA ASP A 90 -17.84 24.29 7.24
C ASP A 90 -17.55 25.00 8.58
N ILE A 91 -17.56 24.23 9.67
CA ILE A 91 -17.25 24.69 11.04
C ILE A 91 -15.82 25.24 11.15
N ALA A 92 -14.86 24.74 10.35
CA ALA A 92 -13.49 25.26 10.37
C ALA A 92 -13.38 26.75 10.02
N SER A 93 -14.21 27.22 9.08
CA SER A 93 -14.26 28.64 8.73
C SER A 93 -14.80 29.51 9.86
N ILE A 94 -15.74 28.96 10.63
CA ILE A 94 -16.33 29.62 11.80
C ILE A 94 -15.29 29.70 12.92
N ILE A 95 -14.58 28.60 13.20
CA ILE A 95 -13.49 28.57 14.21
C ILE A 95 -12.39 29.59 13.87
N LYS A 96 -12.00 29.72 12.60
CA LYS A 96 -11.02 30.74 12.16
C LYS A 96 -11.52 32.16 12.46
N ARG A 97 -12.82 32.42 12.25
CA ARG A 97 -13.43 33.72 12.57
C ARG A 97 -13.43 33.99 14.08
N ILE A 98 -13.73 32.98 14.90
CA ILE A 98 -13.69 33.07 16.37
C ILE A 98 -12.27 33.42 16.81
N ARG A 99 -11.25 32.64 16.44
CA ARG A 99 -9.85 32.88 16.82
C ARG A 99 -9.32 34.24 16.37
N LYS A 100 -9.72 34.68 15.16
CA LYS A 100 -9.35 36.00 14.68
C LYS A 100 -9.98 37.11 15.53
N ALA A 101 -11.25 36.98 15.89
CA ALA A 101 -11.94 37.93 16.75
C ALA A 101 -11.35 37.95 18.16
N GLU A 102 -11.03 36.78 18.75
CA GLU A 102 -10.34 36.68 20.07
C GLU A 102 -9.02 37.44 20.07
N LYS A 103 -8.22 37.27 19.01
CA LYS A 103 -6.94 37.99 18.89
C LYS A 103 -7.12 39.49 18.75
N GLU A 104 -8.14 39.95 18.03
CA GLU A 104 -8.45 41.37 17.88
C GLU A 104 -9.10 41.98 19.12
N MET A 105 -9.70 41.20 20.03
CA MET A 105 -10.23 41.65 21.33
C MET A 105 -9.14 42.07 22.33
N THR A 106 -7.89 41.68 22.08
CA THR A 106 -6.72 42.11 22.89
C THR A 106 -6.09 43.41 22.40
N ASP A 107 -6.65 44.04 21.36
CA ASP A 107 -6.16 45.31 20.81
C ASP A 107 -6.40 46.44 21.82
N PRO A 108 -5.42 47.34 22.04
CA PRO A 108 -5.57 48.50 22.93
C PRO A 108 -6.59 49.53 22.50
N ASP A 109 -6.98 49.56 21.20
CA ASP A 109 -7.97 50.48 20.64
C ASP A 109 -9.40 50.02 20.99
N PRO A 110 -10.18 50.85 21.77
CA PRO A 110 -11.54 50.51 22.16
C PRO A 110 -12.49 50.26 21.00
N ASP A 111 -12.30 50.96 19.88
CA ASP A 111 -13.16 50.80 18.70
C ASP A 111 -12.89 49.47 17.98
N VAL A 112 -11.63 49.07 17.95
CA VAL A 112 -11.21 47.75 17.42
C VAL A 112 -11.76 46.64 18.29
N MET A 113 -11.59 46.75 19.62
CA MET A 113 -12.07 45.80 20.61
C MET A 113 -13.59 45.60 20.50
N THR A 114 -14.38 46.69 20.46
CA THR A 114 -15.86 46.62 20.35
C THR A 114 -16.32 45.94 19.06
N LYS A 115 -15.67 46.23 17.94
CA LYS A 115 -15.96 45.57 16.65
C LYS A 115 -15.57 44.08 16.66
N ALA A 116 -14.50 43.75 17.35
CA ALA A 116 -14.03 42.38 17.54
C ALA A 116 -15.00 41.55 18.39
N MET A 117 -15.50 42.12 19.50
CA MET A 117 -16.55 41.50 20.34
C MET A 117 -17.81 41.17 19.53
N ASN A 118 -18.32 42.08 18.74
CA ASN A 118 -19.50 41.85 17.92
C ASN A 118 -19.27 40.76 16.86
N ARG A 119 -18.04 40.65 16.31
CA ARG A 119 -17.67 39.59 15.38
C ARG A 119 -17.54 38.24 16.08
N TYR A 120 -17.02 38.23 17.30
CA TYR A 120 -16.92 37.04 18.15
C TYR A 120 -18.31 36.49 18.47
N ASP A 121 -19.23 37.33 18.98
CA ASP A 121 -20.59 36.92 19.32
C ASP A 121 -21.33 36.32 18.12
N LYS A 122 -21.22 36.97 16.96
CA LYS A 122 -21.81 36.45 15.73
C LYS A 122 -21.21 35.13 15.32
N ALA A 123 -19.88 34.98 15.40
CA ALA A 123 -19.19 33.74 15.04
C ALA A 123 -19.52 32.61 16.05
N MET A 124 -19.69 32.91 17.32
CA MET A 124 -20.14 31.94 18.33
C MET A 124 -21.58 31.48 18.10
N GLN A 125 -22.50 32.40 17.74
CA GLN A 125 -23.87 32.03 17.34
C GLN A 125 -23.89 31.14 16.10
N ASP A 126 -23.04 31.43 15.11
CA ASP A 126 -22.90 30.59 13.92
C ASP A 126 -22.33 29.21 14.29
N PHE A 127 -21.37 29.14 15.24
CA PHE A 127 -20.78 27.91 15.74
C PHE A 127 -21.81 27.02 16.46
N GLU A 128 -22.62 27.62 17.35
CA GLU A 128 -23.69 26.90 18.03
C GLU A 128 -24.76 26.38 17.05
N LYS A 129 -25.18 27.21 16.09
CA LYS A 129 -26.14 26.82 15.05
C LYS A 129 -25.62 25.69 14.17
N ALA A 130 -24.32 25.67 13.90
CA ALA A 130 -23.65 24.60 13.16
C ALA A 130 -23.42 23.34 14.01
N GLY A 131 -23.84 23.31 15.28
CA GLY A 131 -23.62 22.19 16.19
C GLY A 131 -22.14 22.00 16.57
N GLY A 132 -21.34 23.07 16.64
CA GLY A 132 -19.90 23.02 16.77
C GLY A 132 -19.38 22.19 17.95
N TYR A 133 -20.03 22.28 19.12
CA TYR A 133 -19.66 21.47 20.28
C TYR A 133 -19.96 19.98 20.07
N ALA A 134 -21.09 19.64 19.49
CA ALA A 134 -21.44 18.25 19.14
C ALA A 134 -20.47 17.69 18.09
N ALA A 135 -20.10 18.50 17.10
CA ALA A 135 -19.15 18.15 16.07
C ALA A 135 -17.73 17.86 16.63
N GLN A 136 -17.29 18.63 17.61
CA GLN A 136 -16.01 18.38 18.28
C GLN A 136 -16.01 17.05 19.04
N SER A 137 -17.09 16.76 19.78
CA SER A 137 -17.25 15.48 20.47
C SER A 137 -17.32 14.30 19.49
N GLU A 138 -18.05 14.47 18.39
CA GLU A 138 -18.13 13.46 17.33
C GLU A 138 -16.77 13.23 16.65
N ALA A 139 -16.02 14.30 16.36
CA ALA A 139 -14.68 14.19 15.77
C ALA A 139 -13.74 13.41 16.70
N THR A 140 -13.74 13.74 18.00
CA THR A 140 -12.93 13.03 18.99
C THR A 140 -13.34 11.56 19.13
N ALA A 141 -14.64 11.27 19.14
CA ALA A 141 -15.14 9.89 19.20
C ALA A 141 -14.73 9.06 17.97
N ARG A 142 -14.78 9.65 16.77
CA ARG A 142 -14.31 8.97 15.54
C ARG A 142 -12.81 8.72 15.55
N ALA A 143 -12.02 9.67 16.03
CA ALA A 143 -10.58 9.49 16.19
C ALA A 143 -10.27 8.36 17.19
N ALA A 144 -10.97 8.32 18.32
CA ALA A 144 -10.85 7.25 19.31
C ALA A 144 -11.20 5.87 18.74
N SER A 145 -12.22 5.79 17.87
CA SER A 145 -12.60 4.54 17.19
C SER A 145 -11.55 4.04 16.18
N LEU A 146 -10.59 4.88 15.83
CA LEU A 146 -9.42 4.54 15.00
C LEU A 146 -8.14 4.44 15.84
N GLY A 147 -8.25 4.12 17.14
CA GLY A 147 -7.13 3.90 18.02
C GLY A 147 -6.30 5.16 18.33
N LEU A 148 -6.88 6.37 18.21
CA LEU A 148 -6.19 7.61 18.55
C LEU A 148 -6.60 8.08 19.96
N PRO A 149 -5.68 8.17 20.92
CA PRO A 149 -5.95 8.70 22.25
C PRO A 149 -6.42 10.17 22.21
N GLN A 150 -7.21 10.58 23.20
CA GLN A 150 -7.77 11.93 23.26
C GLN A 150 -6.69 13.01 23.30
N GLU A 151 -5.55 12.73 23.90
CA GLU A 151 -4.39 13.63 24.03
C GLU A 151 -3.81 14.03 22.66
N VAL A 152 -3.90 13.13 21.67
CA VAL A 152 -3.42 13.36 20.30
C VAL A 152 -4.18 14.49 19.63
N MET A 153 -5.45 14.71 19.99
CA MET A 153 -6.30 15.73 19.35
C MET A 153 -5.78 17.15 19.57
N GLY A 154 -5.07 17.40 20.70
CA GLY A 154 -4.44 18.69 20.97
C GLY A 154 -3.04 18.88 20.37
N GLN A 155 -2.42 17.83 19.84
CA GLN A 155 -1.06 17.87 19.31
C GLN A 155 -1.02 18.44 17.88
N GLN A 156 0.12 19.05 17.53
CA GLN A 156 0.36 19.53 16.16
C GLN A 156 0.65 18.34 15.23
N LEU A 157 0.14 18.39 13.99
CA LEU A 157 0.34 17.32 13.00
C LEU A 157 1.81 17.01 12.73
N GLY A 158 2.68 18.01 12.83
CA GLY A 158 4.13 17.84 12.65
C GLY A 158 4.79 16.95 13.69
N THR A 159 4.21 16.85 14.91
CA THR A 159 4.74 16.03 16.00
C THR A 159 4.22 14.59 16.00
N LEU A 160 3.20 14.30 15.20
CA LEU A 160 2.58 12.99 15.12
C LEU A 160 3.40 12.03 14.24
N SER A 161 3.34 10.73 14.57
CA SER A 161 3.89 9.69 13.68
C SER A 161 3.15 9.64 12.34
N GLY A 162 3.77 9.06 11.30
CA GLY A 162 3.12 8.87 10.00
C GLY A 162 1.79 8.12 10.10
N GLY A 163 1.74 7.06 10.89
CA GLY A 163 0.53 6.27 11.14
C GLY A 163 -0.56 7.08 11.86
N GLN A 164 -0.21 7.88 12.87
CA GLN A 164 -1.18 8.76 13.56
C GLN A 164 -1.74 9.81 12.61
N ARG A 165 -0.89 10.46 11.80
CA ARG A 165 -1.36 11.42 10.78
C ARG A 165 -2.34 10.79 9.80
N ARG A 166 -2.04 9.57 9.34
CA ARG A 166 -2.91 8.85 8.41
C ARG A 166 -4.26 8.50 9.05
N ARG A 167 -4.26 8.04 10.30
CA ARG A 167 -5.50 7.80 11.07
C ARG A 167 -6.33 9.07 11.27
N ILE A 168 -5.70 10.22 11.54
CA ILE A 168 -6.38 11.52 11.60
C ILE A 168 -7.03 11.88 10.24
N GLU A 169 -6.32 11.67 9.12
CA GLU A 169 -6.90 11.95 7.80
C GLU A 169 -8.07 11.04 7.48
N LEU A 170 -7.98 9.75 7.80
CA LEU A 170 -9.11 8.82 7.65
C LEU A 170 -10.29 9.27 8.51
N ALA A 171 -10.07 9.54 9.81
CA ALA A 171 -11.10 10.04 10.72
C ALA A 171 -11.76 11.32 10.18
N ARG A 172 -10.98 12.26 9.65
CA ARG A 172 -11.44 13.52 9.05
C ARG A 172 -12.38 13.27 7.87
N ILE A 173 -12.02 12.33 6.99
CA ILE A 173 -12.82 12.02 5.81
C ILE A 173 -14.14 11.34 6.21
N LEU A 174 -14.08 10.40 7.15
CA LEU A 174 -15.27 9.74 7.67
C LEU A 174 -16.18 10.70 8.48
N PHE A 175 -15.61 11.79 9.01
CA PHE A 175 -16.34 12.86 9.70
C PHE A 175 -16.95 13.90 8.73
N SER A 176 -16.54 13.92 7.47
CA SER A 176 -16.85 15.00 6.52
C SER A 176 -18.30 15.03 6.02
N ASP A 177 -19.15 14.05 6.33
CA ASP A 177 -20.50 13.87 5.76
C ASP A 177 -20.48 13.87 4.21
N ALA A 178 -19.49 13.20 3.64
CA ALA A 178 -19.36 13.09 2.19
C ALA A 178 -20.48 12.23 1.60
N ASP A 179 -20.93 12.54 0.40
CA ASP A 179 -21.90 11.74 -0.35
C ASP A 179 -21.24 10.52 -1.00
N THR A 180 -19.95 10.65 -1.29
CA THR A 180 -19.14 9.59 -1.90
C THR A 180 -17.75 9.58 -1.29
N LEU A 181 -17.21 8.38 -1.03
CA LEU A 181 -15.85 8.18 -0.52
C LEU A 181 -14.95 7.55 -1.58
N ILE A 182 -13.72 8.01 -1.65
CA ILE A 182 -12.62 7.33 -2.35
C ILE A 182 -11.54 7.07 -1.31
N LEU A 183 -11.23 5.79 -1.07
CA LEU A 183 -10.31 5.36 -0.03
C LEU A 183 -9.18 4.56 -0.67
N ASP A 184 -7.95 5.09 -0.63
CA ASP A 184 -6.76 4.40 -1.14
C ASP A 184 -5.98 3.80 0.03
N GLU A 185 -6.02 2.44 0.13
CA GLU A 185 -5.44 1.63 1.20
C GLU A 185 -5.80 2.14 2.62
N PRO A 186 -7.10 2.15 2.99
CA PRO A 186 -7.55 2.73 4.26
C PRO A 186 -7.18 1.89 5.48
N THR A 187 -6.82 0.63 5.31
CA THR A 187 -6.43 -0.28 6.39
C THR A 187 -4.97 -0.15 6.80
N ASN A 188 -4.12 0.49 5.99
CA ASN A 188 -2.72 0.66 6.32
C ASN A 188 -2.55 1.48 7.60
N HIS A 189 -1.72 1.00 8.52
CA HIS A 189 -1.43 1.57 9.84
C HIS A 189 -2.61 1.56 10.83
N LEU A 190 -3.63 0.74 10.58
CA LEU A 190 -4.70 0.46 11.55
C LEU A 190 -4.40 -0.84 12.29
N ASP A 191 -4.79 -0.89 13.55
CA ASP A 191 -4.87 -2.12 14.34
C ASP A 191 -6.17 -2.89 14.04
N ALA A 192 -6.27 -4.13 14.49
CA ALA A 192 -7.41 -5.01 14.22
C ALA A 192 -8.75 -4.40 14.63
N ASP A 193 -8.83 -3.79 15.82
CA ASP A 193 -10.04 -3.16 16.34
C ASP A 193 -10.50 -1.99 15.44
N SER A 194 -9.53 -1.16 14.99
CA SER A 194 -9.79 -0.06 14.07
C SER A 194 -10.24 -0.55 12.68
N ILE A 195 -9.69 -1.66 12.20
CA ILE A 195 -10.09 -2.30 10.94
C ILE A 195 -11.52 -2.84 11.07
N GLU A 196 -11.87 -3.52 12.17
CA GLU A 196 -13.22 -4.02 12.40
C GLU A 196 -14.23 -2.88 12.49
N TRP A 197 -13.90 -1.81 13.22
CA TRP A 197 -14.73 -0.62 13.28
C TRP A 197 -14.95 -0.01 11.88
N LEU A 198 -13.87 0.14 11.08
CA LEU A 198 -13.94 0.68 9.72
C LEU A 198 -14.84 -0.19 8.82
N ARG A 199 -14.71 -1.52 8.90
CA ARG A 199 -15.60 -2.47 8.21
C ARG A 199 -17.06 -2.24 8.59
N GLY A 200 -17.34 -2.16 9.90
CA GLY A 200 -18.69 -1.87 10.41
C GLY A 200 -19.25 -0.54 9.93
N TYR A 201 -18.42 0.50 9.86
CA TYR A 201 -18.79 1.81 9.33
C TYR A 201 -19.11 1.75 7.82
N LEU A 202 -18.22 1.17 6.99
CA LEU A 202 -18.40 1.07 5.54
C LEU A 202 -19.60 0.18 5.15
N LYS A 203 -19.88 -0.87 5.93
CA LYS A 203 -21.11 -1.67 5.75
C LYS A 203 -22.38 -0.85 5.90
N LYS A 204 -22.43 0.07 6.86
CA LYS A 204 -23.59 0.93 7.15
C LYS A 204 -23.63 2.20 6.33
N TYR A 205 -22.55 2.52 5.62
CA TYR A 205 -22.46 3.75 4.84
C TYR A 205 -23.49 3.74 3.68
N GLU A 206 -24.36 4.74 3.66
CA GLU A 206 -25.45 4.86 2.68
C GLU A 206 -25.03 5.50 1.35
N GLY A 207 -23.91 6.23 1.34
CA GLY A 207 -23.34 6.83 0.14
C GLY A 207 -22.74 5.79 -0.80
N GLY A 208 -22.12 6.26 -1.89
CA GLY A 208 -21.28 5.42 -2.74
C GLY A 208 -19.83 5.45 -2.27
N PHE A 209 -19.06 4.38 -2.50
CA PHE A 209 -17.62 4.46 -2.31
C PHE A 209 -16.82 3.64 -3.33
N LEU A 210 -15.58 4.09 -3.53
CA LEU A 210 -14.54 3.37 -4.25
C LEU A 210 -13.39 3.12 -3.27
N VAL A 211 -13.05 1.86 -3.02
CA VAL A 211 -11.95 1.47 -2.13
C VAL A 211 -10.88 0.71 -2.91
N ILE A 212 -9.64 1.11 -2.76
CA ILE A 212 -8.46 0.34 -3.15
C ILE A 212 -7.96 -0.31 -1.87
N SER A 213 -7.86 -1.64 -1.84
CA SER A 213 -7.31 -2.36 -0.71
C SER A 213 -6.72 -3.70 -1.13
N HIS A 214 -5.69 -4.13 -0.41
CA HIS A 214 -5.13 -5.46 -0.50
C HIS A 214 -5.75 -6.43 0.53
N SER A 215 -6.50 -5.93 1.52
CA SER A 215 -7.23 -6.76 2.48
C SER A 215 -8.42 -7.44 1.81
N THR A 216 -8.30 -8.76 1.61
CA THR A 216 -9.36 -9.59 1.05
C THR A 216 -10.58 -9.65 1.97
N GLU A 217 -10.37 -9.59 3.28
CA GLU A 217 -11.41 -9.59 4.31
C GLU A 217 -12.26 -8.33 4.24
N LEU A 218 -11.60 -7.15 4.17
CA LEU A 218 -12.32 -5.88 3.99
C LEU A 218 -13.16 -5.92 2.71
N LEU A 219 -12.56 -6.35 1.58
CA LEU A 219 -13.27 -6.40 0.30
C LEU A 219 -14.46 -7.36 0.33
N ASP A 220 -14.29 -8.56 0.91
CA ASP A 220 -15.36 -9.56 0.98
C ASP A 220 -16.59 -9.06 1.75
N GLU A 221 -16.36 -8.28 2.80
CA GLU A 221 -17.43 -7.84 3.68
C GLU A 221 -18.14 -6.55 3.25
N VAL A 222 -17.42 -5.66 2.56
CA VAL A 222 -17.95 -4.31 2.30
C VAL A 222 -18.30 -4.02 0.86
N VAL A 223 -17.74 -4.78 -0.14
CA VAL A 223 -17.97 -4.44 -1.56
C VAL A 223 -19.13 -5.22 -2.16
N ASN A 224 -19.89 -4.57 -3.04
CA ASN A 224 -20.94 -5.18 -3.85
C ASN A 224 -20.65 -5.14 -5.35
N LYS A 225 -19.59 -4.44 -5.75
CA LYS A 225 -19.08 -4.38 -7.12
C LYS A 225 -17.56 -4.42 -7.10
N VAL A 226 -16.95 -5.03 -8.10
CA VAL A 226 -15.49 -5.05 -8.26
C VAL A 226 -15.12 -4.48 -9.62
N TRP A 227 -14.19 -3.53 -9.63
CA TRP A 227 -13.56 -3.01 -10.83
C TRP A 227 -12.13 -3.50 -10.90
N GLN A 228 -11.83 -4.31 -11.90
CA GLN A 228 -10.48 -4.80 -12.14
C GLN A 228 -9.80 -3.95 -13.18
N LEU A 229 -8.75 -3.23 -12.79
CA LEU A 229 -7.91 -2.46 -13.71
C LEU A 229 -6.81 -3.37 -14.27
N ASP A 230 -6.88 -3.62 -15.58
CA ASP A 230 -5.87 -4.37 -16.30
C ASP A 230 -4.76 -3.43 -16.81
N ALA A 231 -3.56 -3.59 -16.24
CA ALA A 231 -2.41 -2.74 -16.54
C ALA A 231 -1.85 -2.94 -17.97
N GLN A 232 -2.14 -4.09 -18.61
CA GLN A 232 -1.63 -4.43 -19.93
C GLN A 232 -2.59 -3.98 -21.03
N LEU A 233 -3.88 -4.17 -20.80
CA LEU A 233 -4.93 -3.79 -21.75
C LEU A 233 -5.37 -2.33 -21.55
N GLY A 234 -4.99 -1.67 -20.45
CA GLY A 234 -5.45 -0.31 -20.14
C GLY A 234 -6.98 -0.24 -20.06
N GLN A 235 -7.64 -1.26 -19.52
CA GLN A 235 -9.10 -1.37 -19.45
C GLN A 235 -9.55 -1.66 -18.02
N ILE A 236 -10.81 -1.30 -17.73
CA ILE A 236 -11.47 -1.64 -16.48
C ILE A 236 -12.55 -2.67 -16.78
N ASP A 237 -12.38 -3.88 -16.25
CA ASP A 237 -13.43 -4.90 -16.23
C ASP A 237 -14.32 -4.65 -15.01
N MET A 238 -15.62 -4.37 -15.22
CA MET A 238 -16.56 -4.02 -14.16
C MET A 238 -17.47 -5.20 -13.85
N TYR A 239 -17.39 -5.70 -12.63
CA TYR A 239 -18.20 -6.80 -12.14
C TYR A 239 -19.23 -6.27 -11.12
N SER A 240 -20.51 -6.50 -11.37
CA SER A 240 -21.60 -6.23 -10.42
C SER A 240 -21.80 -7.42 -9.47
N LEU A 241 -20.72 -7.83 -8.81
CA LEU A 241 -20.62 -9.00 -7.95
C LEU A 241 -19.83 -8.63 -6.69
N GLY A 242 -20.16 -9.25 -5.55
CA GLY A 242 -19.33 -9.21 -4.36
C GLY A 242 -18.01 -9.97 -4.55
N TRP A 243 -17.08 -9.78 -3.62
CA TRP A 243 -15.69 -10.22 -3.76
C TRP A 243 -15.52 -11.72 -4.08
N LYS A 244 -16.12 -12.62 -3.29
CA LYS A 244 -16.02 -14.08 -3.51
C LYS A 244 -16.58 -14.51 -4.88
N ALA A 245 -17.73 -13.95 -5.25
CA ALA A 245 -18.35 -14.25 -6.55
C ALA A 245 -17.49 -13.72 -7.72
N TYR A 246 -16.87 -12.55 -7.56
CA TYR A 246 -15.91 -12.00 -8.51
C TYR A 246 -14.70 -12.92 -8.69
N LEU A 247 -14.08 -13.41 -7.60
CA LEU A 247 -12.93 -14.31 -7.69
C LEU A 247 -13.26 -15.56 -8.52
N HIS A 248 -14.43 -16.16 -8.27
CA HIS A 248 -14.88 -17.32 -9.04
C HIS A 248 -15.12 -16.96 -10.51
N GLN A 249 -15.82 -15.85 -10.80
CA GLN A 249 -16.10 -15.40 -12.16
C GLN A 249 -14.81 -15.07 -12.92
N ARG A 250 -13.83 -14.47 -12.26
CA ARG A 250 -12.52 -14.16 -12.84
C ARG A 250 -11.82 -15.42 -13.37
N VAL A 251 -11.80 -16.52 -12.58
CA VAL A 251 -11.19 -17.79 -13.00
C VAL A 251 -11.89 -18.34 -14.26
N VAL A 252 -13.22 -18.30 -14.28
CA VAL A 252 -14.01 -18.76 -15.45
C VAL A 252 -13.73 -17.89 -16.68
N ASP A 253 -13.69 -16.58 -16.53
CA ASP A 253 -13.41 -15.64 -17.63
C ASP A 253 -11.97 -15.80 -18.16
N GLU A 254 -11.00 -16.04 -17.29
CA GLU A 254 -9.61 -16.28 -17.66
C GLU A 254 -9.44 -17.61 -18.44
N GLU A 255 -10.10 -18.68 -17.99
CA GLU A 255 -10.14 -19.94 -18.75
C GLU A 255 -10.82 -19.79 -20.11
N ARG A 256 -11.93 -19.03 -20.18
CA ARG A 256 -12.61 -18.75 -21.44
C ARG A 256 -11.69 -17.99 -22.40
N ARG A 257 -11.06 -16.90 -21.95
CA ARG A 257 -10.11 -16.09 -22.73
C ARG A 257 -8.93 -16.96 -23.22
N ARG A 258 -8.42 -17.86 -22.36
CA ARG A 258 -7.35 -18.80 -22.75
C ARG A 258 -7.79 -19.74 -23.87
N ARG A 259 -8.99 -20.33 -23.75
CA ARG A 259 -9.53 -21.24 -24.81
C ARG A 259 -9.78 -20.49 -26.11
N GLU A 260 -10.35 -19.30 -26.06
CA GLU A 260 -10.56 -18.44 -27.25
C GLU A 260 -9.24 -18.14 -27.96
N ARG A 261 -8.20 -17.84 -27.18
CA ARG A 261 -6.84 -17.60 -27.70
C ARG A 261 -6.24 -18.83 -28.37
N GLU A 262 -6.29 -19.99 -27.70
CA GLU A 262 -5.79 -21.26 -28.31
C GLU A 262 -6.49 -21.58 -29.64
N VAL A 263 -7.79 -21.31 -29.71
CA VAL A 263 -8.56 -21.50 -30.96
C VAL A 263 -8.12 -20.51 -32.04
N ALA A 264 -7.92 -19.23 -31.67
CA ALA A 264 -7.47 -18.20 -32.60
C ALA A 264 -6.04 -18.45 -33.11
N GLU A 265 -5.12 -18.85 -32.22
CA GLU A 265 -3.73 -19.21 -32.56
C GLU A 265 -3.71 -20.41 -33.56
N LYS A 266 -4.45 -21.48 -33.27
CA LYS A 266 -4.58 -22.62 -34.17
C LYS A 266 -5.17 -22.24 -35.55
N LYS A 267 -6.13 -21.30 -35.57
CA LYS A 267 -6.74 -20.81 -36.81
C LYS A 267 -5.77 -19.92 -37.58
N ALA A 268 -5.03 -19.05 -36.91
CA ALA A 268 -4.01 -18.20 -37.50
C ALA A 268 -2.87 -19.05 -38.11
N GLU A 269 -2.40 -20.06 -37.36
CA GLU A 269 -1.38 -20.99 -37.84
C GLU A 269 -1.82 -21.74 -39.13
N ARG A 270 -3.06 -22.25 -39.17
CA ARG A 270 -3.62 -22.88 -40.36
C ARG A 270 -3.68 -21.92 -41.55
N LEU A 271 -4.09 -20.67 -41.33
CA LEU A 271 -4.13 -19.64 -42.37
C LEU A 271 -2.72 -19.30 -42.88
N MET A 272 -1.73 -19.18 -41.97
CA MET A 272 -0.34 -18.97 -42.35
C MET A 272 0.20 -20.13 -43.21
N GLN A 273 0.01 -21.38 -42.77
CA GLN A 273 0.45 -22.55 -43.52
C GLN A 273 -0.20 -22.63 -44.90
N GLN A 274 -1.51 -22.31 -45.00
CA GLN A 274 -2.20 -22.25 -46.30
C GLN A 274 -1.65 -21.10 -47.16
N GLY A 275 -1.40 -19.92 -46.57
CA GLY A 275 -0.78 -18.78 -47.26
C GLY A 275 0.59 -19.12 -47.85
N ILE A 276 1.46 -19.77 -47.05
CA ILE A 276 2.79 -20.22 -47.52
C ILE A 276 2.69 -21.20 -48.68
N ARG A 277 1.78 -22.20 -48.62
CA ARG A 277 1.57 -23.16 -49.73
C ARG A 277 1.05 -22.50 -50.99
N LEU A 278 0.21 -21.47 -50.89
CA LEU A 278 -0.33 -20.73 -52.02
C LEU A 278 0.68 -19.74 -52.61
N HIS A 279 1.57 -19.18 -51.81
CA HIS A 279 2.62 -18.24 -52.23
C HIS A 279 3.59 -18.88 -53.24
N ALA A 280 3.77 -20.21 -53.18
CA ALA A 280 4.59 -20.97 -54.16
C ALA A 280 4.02 -20.97 -55.60
N LYS A 281 2.78 -20.47 -55.83
CA LYS A 281 2.15 -20.36 -57.16
C LYS A 281 1.93 -18.89 -57.49
N ALA A 282 2.65 -18.37 -58.49
CA ALA A 282 2.64 -16.94 -58.86
C ALA A 282 1.23 -16.37 -59.14
N THR A 283 0.30 -17.17 -59.65
CA THR A 283 -1.09 -16.76 -59.92
C THR A 283 -1.97 -16.60 -58.68
N LYS A 284 -1.48 -16.98 -57.48
CA LYS A 284 -2.25 -16.95 -56.22
C LYS A 284 -1.60 -16.07 -55.14
N ALA A 285 -0.61 -15.28 -55.49
CA ALA A 285 0.15 -14.45 -54.56
C ALA A 285 -0.74 -13.46 -53.74
N VAL A 286 -1.74 -12.86 -54.40
CA VAL A 286 -2.68 -11.93 -53.72
C VAL A 286 -3.56 -12.68 -52.70
N ALA A 287 -3.99 -13.90 -53.01
CA ALA A 287 -4.79 -14.71 -52.07
C ALA A 287 -3.96 -15.16 -50.87
N ALA A 288 -2.69 -15.52 -51.10
CA ALA A 288 -1.74 -15.86 -50.04
C ALA A 288 -1.49 -14.69 -49.10
N GLN A 289 -1.25 -13.50 -49.63
CA GLN A 289 -1.03 -12.29 -48.87
C GLN A 289 -2.26 -11.88 -48.01
N ASN A 290 -3.45 -12.04 -48.56
CA ASN A 290 -4.70 -11.82 -47.82
C ASN A 290 -4.90 -12.84 -46.68
N MET A 291 -4.48 -14.10 -46.86
CA MET A 291 -4.53 -15.10 -45.79
C MET A 291 -3.54 -14.79 -44.66
N MET A 292 -2.30 -14.40 -44.99
CA MET A 292 -1.30 -13.98 -44.02
C MET A 292 -1.77 -12.76 -43.23
N ARG A 293 -2.31 -11.74 -43.90
CA ARG A 293 -2.85 -10.54 -43.25
C ARG A 293 -4.05 -10.84 -42.34
N ARG A 294 -4.89 -11.83 -42.71
CA ARG A 294 -5.97 -12.30 -41.84
C ARG A 294 -5.45 -13.06 -40.62
N ALA A 295 -4.39 -13.85 -40.76
CA ALA A 295 -3.74 -14.54 -39.67
C ALA A 295 -3.09 -13.55 -38.68
N GLU A 296 -2.34 -12.56 -39.21
CA GLU A 296 -1.76 -11.47 -38.41
C GLU A 296 -2.83 -10.73 -37.64
N LYS A 297 -3.93 -10.33 -38.28
CA LYS A 297 -5.04 -9.62 -37.61
C LYS A 297 -5.75 -10.48 -36.56
N LEU A 298 -5.83 -11.80 -36.72
CA LEU A 298 -6.34 -12.73 -35.70
C LEU A 298 -5.39 -12.84 -34.54
N LEU A 299 -4.08 -12.79 -34.75
CA LEU A 299 -3.06 -12.80 -33.72
C LEU A 299 -2.98 -11.44 -33.02
N GLU A 300 -3.07 -10.32 -33.72
CA GLU A 300 -3.14 -8.99 -33.12
C GLU A 300 -4.32 -8.85 -32.18
N ASN A 301 -5.52 -9.23 -32.59
CA ASN A 301 -6.73 -9.21 -31.77
C ASN A 301 -6.67 -10.15 -30.55
N THR A 302 -5.76 -11.14 -30.57
CA THR A 302 -5.57 -12.11 -29.47
C THR A 302 -4.29 -11.86 -28.67
N SER A 303 -3.28 -11.22 -29.24
CA SER A 303 -2.01 -10.89 -28.56
C SER A 303 -2.15 -9.70 -27.62
N GLU A 304 -3.18 -8.87 -27.77
CA GLU A 304 -3.60 -7.90 -26.75
C GLU A 304 -4.14 -8.58 -25.48
N ALA A 305 -4.53 -9.86 -25.54
CA ALA A 305 -4.89 -10.66 -24.39
C ALA A 305 -3.69 -11.48 -23.90
N GLN A 306 -2.92 -10.90 -22.99
CA GLN A 306 -1.96 -11.56 -22.09
C GLN A 306 -0.66 -12.14 -22.73
N LYS A 307 0.39 -11.35 -22.77
CA LYS A 307 1.69 -11.85 -22.30
C LYS A 307 1.46 -12.41 -20.89
N LYS A 308 1.82 -13.70 -20.63
CA LYS A 308 1.79 -14.30 -19.28
C LYS A 308 2.19 -13.25 -18.27
N GLU A 309 1.37 -13.04 -17.26
CA GLU A 309 1.74 -12.16 -16.15
C GLU A 309 3.11 -12.59 -15.66
N LYS A 310 4.10 -11.73 -15.88
CA LYS A 310 5.41 -11.96 -15.28
C LYS A 310 5.24 -11.66 -13.79
N VAL A 311 5.39 -12.67 -12.98
CA VAL A 311 5.51 -12.55 -11.52
C VAL A 311 6.99 -12.45 -11.21
N ALA A 312 7.35 -11.66 -10.21
CA ALA A 312 8.73 -11.60 -9.74
C ALA A 312 9.16 -12.99 -9.26
N ASP A 313 10.27 -13.52 -9.80
CA ASP A 313 10.83 -14.81 -9.34
C ASP A 313 11.76 -14.53 -8.15
N ILE A 314 11.17 -14.46 -6.95
CA ILE A 314 11.89 -14.13 -5.72
C ILE A 314 12.54 -15.40 -5.17
N ARG A 315 13.87 -15.44 -5.15
CA ARG A 315 14.65 -16.52 -4.56
C ARG A 315 15.75 -15.94 -3.71
N PHE A 316 15.74 -16.23 -2.42
CA PHE A 316 16.88 -15.91 -1.58
C PHE A 316 18.07 -16.82 -1.95
N PRO A 317 19.28 -16.27 -2.07
CA PRO A 317 20.46 -17.07 -2.35
C PRO A 317 20.85 -17.93 -1.13
N GLU A 318 21.74 -18.88 -1.35
CA GLU A 318 22.36 -19.61 -0.24
C GLU A 318 23.01 -18.62 0.72
N PRO A 319 22.74 -18.76 2.05
CA PRO A 319 23.29 -17.85 3.04
C PRO A 319 24.82 -17.97 3.12
N ALA A 320 25.50 -16.84 3.32
CA ALA A 320 26.95 -16.84 3.53
C ALA A 320 27.32 -17.67 4.78
N PRO A 321 28.47 -18.33 4.79
CA PRO A 321 28.94 -19.07 5.96
C PRO A 321 29.06 -18.16 7.19
N CYS A 322 28.52 -18.58 8.34
CA CYS A 322 28.60 -17.86 9.60
C CYS A 322 28.86 -18.79 10.79
N GLY A 323 29.16 -18.20 11.94
CA GLY A 323 29.25 -18.91 13.22
C GLY A 323 27.91 -19.53 13.65
N ARG A 324 27.92 -20.27 14.77
CA ARG A 324 26.72 -20.94 15.30
C ARG A 324 25.65 -19.95 15.69
N THR A 325 26.02 -18.87 16.38
CA THR A 325 25.11 -17.81 16.86
C THR A 325 25.52 -16.48 16.21
N PRO A 326 24.98 -16.13 15.04
CA PRO A 326 25.33 -14.90 14.33
C PRO A 326 24.93 -13.63 15.06
N ILE A 327 23.85 -13.61 15.84
CA ILE A 327 23.46 -12.43 16.64
C ILE A 327 23.07 -12.87 18.04
N MET A 328 23.54 -12.10 19.05
CA MET A 328 23.18 -12.28 20.45
C MET A 328 22.88 -10.92 21.08
N ALA A 329 21.63 -10.67 21.41
CA ALA A 329 21.21 -9.52 22.20
C ALA A 329 21.14 -9.90 23.67
N LYS A 330 21.74 -9.08 24.55
CA LYS A 330 21.85 -9.31 25.99
C LYS A 330 21.33 -8.09 26.74
N ASP A 331 20.27 -8.28 27.50
CA ASP A 331 19.68 -7.28 28.42
C ASP A 331 19.45 -5.92 27.74
N ILE A 332 19.00 -5.95 26.47
CA ILE A 332 18.80 -4.72 25.69
C ILE A 332 17.55 -4.00 26.14
N SER A 333 17.66 -2.66 26.29
CA SER A 333 16.53 -1.78 26.61
C SER A 333 16.56 -0.55 25.73
N LYS A 334 15.40 0.00 25.42
CA LYS A 334 15.25 1.21 24.60
C LYS A 334 14.16 2.12 25.11
N ALA A 335 14.44 3.43 25.13
CA ALA A 335 13.50 4.48 25.46
C ALA A 335 13.63 5.65 24.48
N TYR A 336 12.54 6.34 24.21
CA TYR A 336 12.53 7.60 23.48
C TYR A 336 11.99 8.71 24.37
N GLY A 337 12.90 9.57 24.85
CA GLY A 337 12.58 10.60 25.85
C GLY A 337 12.14 9.97 27.18
N SER A 338 10.91 10.23 27.62
CA SER A 338 10.34 9.64 28.83
C SER A 338 9.59 8.32 28.59
N ASN A 339 9.44 7.88 27.34
CA ASN A 339 8.70 6.68 27.01
C ASN A 339 9.65 5.47 26.89
N ILE A 340 9.55 4.54 27.84
CA ILE A 340 10.26 3.25 27.79
C ILE A 340 9.51 2.36 26.81
N VAL A 341 10.19 1.92 25.74
CA VAL A 341 9.61 1.04 24.73
C VAL A 341 9.65 -0.41 25.19
N PHE A 342 10.80 -0.85 25.68
CA PHE A 342 10.99 -2.17 26.32
C PHE A 342 12.25 -2.15 27.19
N ALA A 343 12.38 -3.13 28.10
CA ALA A 343 13.52 -3.25 28.99
C ALA A 343 13.92 -4.72 29.21
N GLY A 344 15.22 -4.98 29.21
CA GLY A 344 15.80 -6.27 29.63
C GLY A 344 15.62 -7.42 28.63
N VAL A 345 15.41 -7.12 27.35
CA VAL A 345 15.17 -8.15 26.32
C VAL A 345 16.44 -8.93 26.02
N ASN A 346 16.32 -10.26 25.99
CA ASN A 346 17.37 -11.20 25.61
C ASN A 346 16.92 -12.02 24.42
N LEU A 347 17.76 -12.12 23.37
CA LEU A 347 17.47 -12.91 22.19
C LEU A 347 18.77 -13.45 21.56
N ALA A 348 18.86 -14.77 21.40
CA ALA A 348 19.92 -15.41 20.65
C ALA A 348 19.39 -15.93 19.31
N ILE A 349 20.00 -15.51 18.21
CA ILE A 349 19.66 -15.96 16.86
C ILE A 349 20.75 -16.90 16.40
N ASP A 350 20.43 -18.19 16.36
CA ASP A 350 21.32 -19.23 15.87
C ASP A 350 21.21 -19.38 14.34
N LYS A 351 22.20 -20.04 13.75
CA LYS A 351 22.19 -20.33 12.31
C LYS A 351 20.94 -21.14 11.96
N GLY A 352 20.13 -20.64 11.03
CA GLY A 352 18.89 -21.27 10.58
C GLY A 352 17.70 -21.09 11.53
N SER A 353 17.84 -20.33 12.63
CA SER A 353 16.73 -20.00 13.54
C SER A 353 15.58 -19.30 12.81
N ARG A 354 14.37 -19.62 13.23
CA ARG A 354 13.13 -19.02 12.74
C ARG A 354 12.35 -18.44 13.91
N VAL A 355 12.41 -17.13 14.04
CA VAL A 355 11.84 -16.38 15.16
C VAL A 355 10.79 -15.43 14.64
N VAL A 356 9.62 -15.40 15.27
CA VAL A 356 8.60 -14.36 15.05
C VAL A 356 8.57 -13.42 16.26
N ILE A 357 8.44 -12.12 16.03
CA ILE A 357 8.26 -11.11 17.09
C ILE A 357 6.82 -10.63 17.03
N LEU A 358 6.08 -10.80 18.11
CA LEU A 358 4.70 -10.39 18.28
C LEU A 358 4.55 -9.34 19.38
N GLY A 359 3.47 -8.55 19.34
CA GLY A 359 3.15 -7.53 20.33
C GLY A 359 2.37 -6.37 19.72
N TYR A 360 1.69 -5.60 20.52
CA TYR A 360 0.85 -4.48 20.08
C TYR A 360 1.60 -3.45 19.22
N ASN A 361 0.84 -2.63 18.49
CA ASN A 361 1.41 -1.49 17.77
C ASN A 361 2.06 -0.51 18.77
N GLY A 362 3.35 -0.25 18.54
CA GLY A 362 4.16 0.54 19.46
C GLY A 362 4.89 -0.26 20.56
N ALA A 363 4.73 -1.59 20.62
CA ALA A 363 5.43 -2.46 21.57
C ALA A 363 6.95 -2.55 21.35
N GLY A 364 7.48 -1.94 20.28
CA GLY A 364 8.92 -1.91 20.00
C GLY A 364 9.40 -2.99 19.04
N LYS A 365 8.53 -3.68 18.30
CA LYS A 365 8.91 -4.72 17.31
C LYS A 365 9.92 -4.22 16.28
N THR A 366 9.59 -3.14 15.56
CA THR A 366 10.49 -2.48 14.61
C THR A 366 11.76 -1.97 15.27
N THR A 367 11.66 -1.40 16.47
CA THR A 367 12.81 -0.92 17.24
C THR A 367 13.77 -2.08 17.56
N THR A 368 13.24 -3.22 17.96
CA THR A 368 14.06 -4.44 18.20
C THR A 368 14.78 -4.86 16.93
N LEU A 369 14.11 -4.90 15.78
CA LEU A 369 14.78 -5.23 14.51
C LEU A 369 15.87 -4.22 14.15
N ARG A 370 15.65 -2.90 14.38
CA ARG A 370 16.65 -1.84 14.13
C ARG A 370 17.89 -1.99 15.02
N LEU A 371 17.71 -2.35 16.29
CA LEU A 371 18.81 -2.64 17.19
C LEU A 371 19.60 -3.88 16.73
N LEU A 372 18.90 -4.96 16.35
CA LEU A 372 19.52 -6.17 15.81
C LEU A 372 20.23 -5.92 14.47
N ALA A 373 19.74 -4.97 13.66
CA ALA A 373 20.34 -4.56 12.39
C ALA A 373 21.53 -3.59 12.56
N HIS A 374 21.84 -3.17 13.79
CA HIS A 374 22.86 -2.14 14.10
C HIS A 374 22.58 -0.77 13.43
N LEU A 375 21.31 -0.44 13.28
CA LEU A 375 20.86 0.87 12.80
C LEU A 375 20.63 1.84 13.94
N GLU A 376 20.43 1.33 15.14
CA GLU A 376 20.34 2.07 16.40
C GLU A 376 21.12 1.32 17.48
N ASP A 377 21.55 2.06 18.52
CA ASP A 377 22.18 1.47 19.69
C ASP A 377 21.17 1.31 20.82
N PRO A 378 21.23 0.23 21.61
CA PRO A 378 20.43 0.08 22.82
C PRO A 378 20.89 1.09 23.89
N ASP A 379 19.94 1.55 24.74
CA ASP A 379 20.28 2.45 25.85
C ASP A 379 20.99 1.69 26.98
N THR A 380 20.64 0.41 27.19
CA THR A 380 21.35 -0.53 28.08
C THR A 380 21.47 -1.89 27.40
N GLY A 381 22.41 -2.70 27.87
CA GLY A 381 22.71 -4.02 27.28
C GLY A 381 23.62 -3.92 26.06
N SER A 382 23.69 -5.00 25.28
CA SER A 382 24.55 -5.06 24.08
C SER A 382 24.00 -6.03 23.06
N VAL A 383 24.29 -5.75 21.78
CA VAL A 383 24.07 -6.67 20.66
C VAL A 383 25.44 -7.10 20.14
N GLU A 384 25.73 -8.40 20.22
CA GLU A 384 26.99 -8.99 19.78
C GLU A 384 26.80 -9.73 18.45
N TYR A 385 27.73 -9.55 17.52
CA TYR A 385 27.70 -10.19 16.21
C TYR A 385 28.79 -11.26 16.11
N GLY A 386 28.37 -12.47 15.76
CA GLY A 386 29.26 -13.61 15.57
C GLY A 386 30.09 -13.50 14.29
N HIS A 387 31.10 -14.37 14.19
CA HIS A 387 31.98 -14.40 13.02
C HIS A 387 31.21 -14.66 11.73
N GLY A 388 31.46 -13.81 10.71
CA GLY A 388 30.83 -13.95 9.40
C GLY A 388 29.35 -13.54 9.36
N CYS A 389 28.81 -12.90 10.41
CA CYS A 389 27.44 -12.39 10.41
C CYS A 389 27.24 -11.38 9.27
N LYS A 390 26.25 -11.63 8.41
CA LYS A 390 25.77 -10.74 7.36
C LYS A 390 24.28 -10.56 7.52
N ILE A 391 23.87 -9.35 7.86
CA ILE A 391 22.47 -9.01 8.12
C ILE A 391 21.85 -8.43 6.85
N GLY A 392 20.69 -8.94 6.50
CA GLY A 392 19.78 -8.34 5.52
C GLY A 392 18.57 -7.79 6.26
N TYR A 393 18.37 -6.49 6.22
CA TYR A 393 17.23 -5.84 6.86
C TYR A 393 16.24 -5.33 5.81
N PHE A 394 14.98 -5.71 5.99
CA PHE A 394 13.85 -5.21 5.21
C PHE A 394 12.98 -4.34 6.10
N ALA A 395 12.98 -3.04 5.84
CA ALA A 395 12.24 -2.04 6.61
C ALA A 395 10.83 -1.83 6.08
N GLN A 396 9.88 -1.62 6.98
CA GLN A 396 8.47 -1.36 6.67
C GLN A 396 8.28 -0.12 5.76
N GLU A 397 9.01 0.98 5.98
CA GLU A 397 8.89 2.24 5.25
C GLU A 397 9.93 2.41 4.12
N HIS A 398 10.62 1.34 3.73
CA HIS A 398 11.68 1.36 2.69
C HIS A 398 12.88 2.28 3.02
N ASP A 399 13.13 2.55 4.29
CA ASP A 399 14.23 3.41 4.78
C ASP A 399 15.62 2.92 4.34
N THR A 400 15.72 1.66 3.90
CA THR A 400 16.96 1.07 3.38
C THR A 400 17.29 1.47 1.96
N LEU A 401 16.37 2.15 1.24
CA LEU A 401 16.58 2.61 -0.13
C LEU A 401 17.06 4.05 -0.16
N ASP A 402 18.08 4.31 -0.98
CA ASP A 402 18.43 5.68 -1.37
C ASP A 402 17.43 6.17 -2.43
N LEU A 403 16.53 7.06 -2.02
CA LEU A 403 15.47 7.57 -2.87
C LEU A 403 15.96 8.45 -4.02
N ASP A 404 17.14 9.05 -3.89
CA ASP A 404 17.72 9.91 -4.92
C ASP A 404 18.57 9.12 -5.93
N ALA A 405 19.06 7.95 -5.53
CA ALA A 405 19.74 7.00 -6.41
C ALA A 405 18.77 6.29 -7.35
N THR A 406 19.29 5.83 -8.49
CA THR A 406 18.51 5.02 -9.43
C THR A 406 18.26 3.59 -8.88
N VAL A 407 17.28 2.89 -9.46
CA VAL A 407 17.00 1.48 -9.16
C VAL A 407 18.28 0.64 -9.28
N LEU A 408 19.05 0.83 -10.35
CA LEU A 408 20.31 0.12 -10.59
C LEU A 408 21.38 0.48 -9.55
N GLN A 409 21.53 1.77 -9.20
CA GLN A 409 22.49 2.22 -8.20
C GLN A 409 22.20 1.66 -6.81
N ASN A 410 20.93 1.59 -6.40
CA ASN A 410 20.54 0.95 -5.15
C ASN A 410 21.02 -0.51 -5.07
N LEU A 411 20.90 -1.27 -6.17
CA LEU A 411 21.36 -2.66 -6.21
C LEU A 411 22.89 -2.77 -6.16
N ILE A 412 23.59 -1.98 -6.96
CA ILE A 412 25.07 -2.00 -7.03
C ILE A 412 25.67 -1.53 -5.70
N HIS A 413 25.02 -0.62 -4.97
CA HIS A 413 25.49 -0.17 -3.66
C HIS A 413 25.58 -1.33 -2.65
N VAL A 414 24.63 -2.27 -2.70
CA VAL A 414 24.61 -3.45 -1.81
C VAL A 414 25.56 -4.55 -2.30
N ALA A 415 25.77 -4.66 -3.60
CA ALA A 415 26.62 -5.69 -4.21
C ALA A 415 27.54 -5.06 -5.29
N PRO A 416 28.62 -4.40 -4.85
CA PRO A 416 29.56 -3.72 -5.77
C PRO A 416 30.32 -4.66 -6.71
N GLU A 417 30.32 -5.96 -6.42
CA GLU A 417 30.95 -7.00 -7.23
C GLU A 417 30.16 -7.38 -8.50
N LEU A 418 28.89 -6.95 -8.60
CA LEU A 418 28.06 -7.25 -9.76
C LEU A 418 28.41 -6.32 -10.92
N ASP A 419 28.51 -6.90 -12.11
CA ASP A 419 28.55 -6.10 -13.33
C ASP A 419 27.14 -5.56 -13.71
N ASP A 420 27.08 -4.57 -14.59
CA ASP A 420 25.84 -3.92 -15.02
C ASP A 420 24.83 -4.93 -15.63
N THR A 421 25.34 -5.95 -16.34
CA THR A 421 24.51 -6.99 -16.97
C THR A 421 23.88 -7.91 -15.92
N GLN A 422 24.66 -8.32 -14.93
CA GLN A 422 24.19 -9.15 -13.83
C GLN A 422 23.17 -8.39 -12.98
N ALA A 423 23.46 -7.14 -12.63
CA ALA A 423 22.56 -6.28 -11.87
C ALA A 423 21.22 -6.08 -12.61
N ARG A 424 21.25 -5.80 -13.91
CA ARG A 424 20.03 -5.69 -14.73
C ARG A 424 19.27 -7.01 -14.87
N SER A 425 19.98 -8.15 -14.90
CA SER A 425 19.34 -9.47 -14.91
C SER A 425 18.58 -9.75 -13.61
N ILE A 426 19.16 -9.41 -12.46
CA ILE A 426 18.50 -9.52 -11.16
C ILE A 426 17.29 -8.59 -11.13
N LEU A 427 17.45 -7.31 -11.48
CA LEU A 427 16.35 -6.35 -11.54
C LEU A 427 15.22 -6.83 -12.47
N GLY A 428 15.57 -7.48 -13.58
CA GLY A 428 14.62 -8.08 -14.51
C GLY A 428 13.76 -9.17 -13.86
N SER A 429 14.31 -9.97 -12.96
CA SER A 429 13.55 -10.97 -12.19
C SER A 429 12.57 -10.33 -11.20
N PHE A 430 12.84 -9.10 -10.76
CA PHE A 430 11.95 -8.27 -9.93
C PHE A 430 11.07 -7.31 -10.75
N LEU A 431 10.93 -7.57 -12.06
CA LEU A 431 10.08 -6.84 -13.00
C LEU A 431 10.54 -5.40 -13.31
N PHE A 432 11.78 -5.04 -13.05
CA PHE A 432 12.38 -3.82 -13.55
C PHE A 432 13.07 -4.10 -14.88
N SER A 433 12.58 -3.50 -15.96
CA SER A 433 13.09 -3.78 -17.32
C SER A 433 13.44 -2.50 -18.07
N GLY A 434 14.45 -2.58 -18.93
CA GLY A 434 14.83 -1.47 -19.80
C GLY A 434 15.17 -0.19 -19.02
N ASP A 435 14.42 0.88 -19.29
CA ASP A 435 14.61 2.20 -18.68
C ASP A 435 14.18 2.28 -17.21
N ASP A 436 13.46 1.29 -16.70
CA ASP A 436 13.05 1.28 -15.28
C ASP A 436 14.27 1.24 -14.35
N ALA A 437 15.34 0.57 -14.76
CA ALA A 437 16.59 0.52 -14.00
C ALA A 437 17.26 1.89 -13.80
N LEU A 438 16.97 2.87 -14.66
CA LEU A 438 17.55 4.21 -14.61
C LEU A 438 16.66 5.23 -13.88
N LYS A 439 15.45 4.85 -13.46
CA LYS A 439 14.55 5.71 -12.70
C LYS A 439 15.08 5.93 -11.28
N PRO A 440 15.00 7.15 -10.73
CA PRO A 440 15.24 7.39 -9.31
C PRO A 440 14.23 6.63 -8.45
N ALA A 441 14.68 6.06 -7.32
CA ALA A 441 13.79 5.27 -6.45
C ALA A 441 12.61 6.08 -5.88
N ARG A 442 12.74 7.41 -5.75
CA ARG A 442 11.65 8.29 -5.28
C ARG A 442 10.41 8.30 -6.16
N VAL A 443 10.54 8.04 -7.48
CA VAL A 443 9.39 8.06 -8.40
C VAL A 443 8.65 6.72 -8.49
N LEU A 444 9.17 5.69 -7.81
CA LEU A 444 8.57 4.37 -7.76
C LEU A 444 7.30 4.39 -6.89
N SER A 445 6.31 3.60 -7.30
CA SER A 445 5.14 3.28 -6.45
C SER A 445 5.58 2.47 -5.21
N GLY A 446 4.73 2.42 -4.17
CA GLY A 446 5.01 1.64 -2.96
C GLY A 446 5.38 0.18 -3.27
N GLY A 447 4.61 -0.52 -4.09
CA GLY A 447 4.93 -1.90 -4.48
C GLY A 447 6.21 -2.04 -5.33
N GLU A 448 6.58 -1.04 -6.14
CA GLU A 448 7.87 -1.04 -6.84
C GLU A 448 9.03 -0.83 -5.87
N LYS A 449 8.89 0.06 -4.88
CA LYS A 449 9.87 0.22 -3.80
C LYS A 449 10.05 -1.07 -3.01
N THR A 450 8.95 -1.75 -2.66
CA THR A 450 8.98 -3.06 -1.99
C THR A 450 9.76 -4.08 -2.82
N ARG A 451 9.50 -4.18 -4.14
CA ARG A 451 10.25 -5.10 -5.03
C ARG A 451 11.73 -4.72 -5.15
N LEU A 452 12.06 -3.42 -5.16
CA LEU A 452 13.45 -2.97 -5.17
C LEU A 452 14.16 -3.34 -3.85
N ALA A 453 13.54 -3.07 -2.71
CA ALA A 453 14.08 -3.46 -1.41
C ALA A 453 14.27 -4.97 -1.28
N LEU A 454 13.35 -5.78 -1.84
CA LEU A 454 13.54 -7.24 -1.91
C LEU A 454 14.68 -7.63 -2.85
N ALA A 455 14.86 -6.95 -3.97
CA ALA A 455 15.97 -7.20 -4.88
C ALA A 455 17.32 -6.90 -4.21
N THR A 456 17.45 -5.80 -3.47
CA THR A 456 18.66 -5.47 -2.71
C THR A 456 18.91 -6.49 -1.60
N LEU A 457 17.86 -6.92 -0.89
CA LEU A 457 17.94 -7.94 0.14
C LEU A 457 18.45 -9.28 -0.40
N VAL A 458 17.86 -9.75 -1.50
CA VAL A 458 18.31 -10.99 -2.17
C VAL A 458 19.77 -10.90 -2.59
N THR A 459 20.19 -9.74 -3.09
CA THR A 459 21.56 -9.56 -3.61
C THR A 459 22.62 -9.51 -2.50
N SER A 460 22.23 -9.13 -1.27
CA SER A 460 23.15 -8.99 -0.12
C SER A 460 23.81 -10.29 0.34
N ARG A 461 23.30 -11.47 -0.06
CA ARG A 461 23.74 -12.80 0.42
C ARG A 461 23.80 -12.88 1.95
N ALA A 462 22.86 -12.22 2.62
CA ALA A 462 22.74 -12.24 4.07
C ALA A 462 22.62 -13.68 4.61
N ASN A 463 23.03 -13.91 5.85
CA ASN A 463 22.82 -15.18 6.56
C ASN A 463 21.83 -15.02 7.73
N VAL A 464 21.48 -13.78 8.06
CA VAL A 464 20.37 -13.43 8.95
C VAL A 464 19.48 -12.43 8.23
N LEU A 465 18.22 -12.76 8.05
CA LEU A 465 17.19 -11.87 7.52
C LEU A 465 16.34 -11.30 8.66
N LEU A 466 16.27 -9.99 8.76
CA LEU A 466 15.40 -9.26 9.66
C LEU A 466 14.31 -8.63 8.80
N LEU A 467 13.09 -9.14 8.90
CA LEU A 467 11.98 -8.77 8.01
C LEU A 467 10.87 -8.06 8.79
N ASP A 468 10.63 -6.81 8.44
CA ASP A 468 9.58 -5.98 9.04
C ASP A 468 8.44 -5.80 8.03
N GLU A 469 7.32 -6.52 8.23
CA GLU A 469 6.14 -6.51 7.37
C GLU A 469 6.44 -6.75 5.88
N PRO A 470 7.12 -7.83 5.50
CA PRO A 470 7.64 -8.01 4.13
C PRO A 470 6.55 -8.26 3.08
N THR A 471 5.34 -8.59 3.48
CA THR A 471 4.18 -8.82 2.60
C THR A 471 3.34 -7.57 2.35
N ASN A 472 3.56 -6.51 3.12
CA ASN A 472 2.82 -5.26 2.99
C ASN A 472 3.05 -4.59 1.63
N ASN A 473 2.00 -3.99 1.09
CA ASN A 473 2.00 -3.29 -0.22
C ASN A 473 2.34 -4.18 -1.43
N LEU A 474 2.33 -5.51 -1.29
CA LEU A 474 2.49 -6.44 -2.40
C LEU A 474 1.14 -6.84 -3.01
N ASP A 475 1.13 -7.02 -4.33
CA ASP A 475 0.01 -7.69 -4.99
C ASP A 475 -0.01 -9.19 -4.63
N PRO A 476 -1.15 -9.89 -4.71
CA PRO A 476 -1.27 -11.28 -4.27
C PRO A 476 -0.25 -12.23 -4.90
N ALA A 477 0.11 -12.02 -6.17
CA ALA A 477 1.06 -12.88 -6.85
C ALA A 477 2.50 -12.66 -6.33
N SER A 478 2.90 -11.41 -6.09
CA SER A 478 4.20 -11.08 -5.50
C SER A 478 4.29 -11.52 -4.03
N ARG A 479 3.16 -11.44 -3.27
CA ARG A 479 3.07 -11.97 -1.91
C ARG A 479 3.33 -13.48 -1.89
N ASP A 480 2.68 -14.26 -2.76
CA ASP A 480 2.88 -15.71 -2.85
C ASP A 480 4.34 -16.08 -3.14
N GLU A 481 5.05 -15.31 -3.97
CA GLU A 481 6.45 -15.57 -4.27
C GLU A 481 7.39 -15.28 -3.08
N ILE A 482 7.12 -14.20 -2.31
CA ILE A 482 7.92 -13.94 -1.10
C ILE A 482 7.68 -15.00 -0.02
N LEU A 483 6.43 -15.46 0.16
CA LEU A 483 6.12 -16.55 1.08
C LEU A 483 6.87 -17.83 0.72
N LYS A 484 6.92 -18.19 -0.56
CA LYS A 484 7.71 -19.32 -1.05
C LYS A 484 9.21 -19.12 -0.83
N ALA A 485 9.71 -17.90 -0.96
CA ALA A 485 11.13 -17.59 -0.73
C ALA A 485 11.47 -17.70 0.75
N ILE A 486 10.63 -17.18 1.66
CA ILE A 486 10.78 -17.31 3.12
C ILE A 486 10.80 -18.79 3.52
N ALA A 487 9.86 -19.59 3.03
CA ALA A 487 9.76 -21.02 3.34
C ALA A 487 11.02 -21.81 2.95
N LYS A 488 11.69 -21.43 1.85
CA LYS A 488 12.86 -22.15 1.29
C LYS A 488 14.21 -21.63 1.78
N TYR A 489 14.24 -20.47 2.43
CA TYR A 489 15.51 -19.89 2.86
C TYR A 489 16.13 -20.70 3.98
N GLU A 490 17.44 -20.99 3.89
CA GLU A 490 18.17 -21.84 4.84
C GLU A 490 18.92 -21.06 5.93
N GLY A 491 18.99 -19.73 5.83
CA GLY A 491 19.56 -18.86 6.85
C GLY A 491 18.59 -18.58 8.01
N ALA A 492 19.04 -17.81 8.99
CA ALA A 492 18.19 -17.37 10.08
C ALA A 492 17.21 -16.29 9.61
N ILE A 493 15.97 -16.31 10.12
CA ILE A 493 14.96 -15.30 9.87
C ILE A 493 14.37 -14.84 11.20
N VAL A 494 14.30 -13.52 11.37
CA VAL A 494 13.47 -12.87 12.39
C VAL A 494 12.40 -12.08 11.67
N LEU A 495 11.14 -12.39 11.94
CA LEU A 495 9.98 -11.85 11.23
C LEU A 495 9.08 -11.07 12.18
N VAL A 496 8.72 -9.86 11.78
CA VAL A 496 7.60 -9.09 12.32
C VAL A 496 6.52 -9.05 11.25
N THR A 497 5.31 -9.51 11.54
CA THR A 497 4.21 -9.50 10.57
C THR A 497 2.86 -9.69 11.23
N HIS A 498 1.81 -9.11 10.60
CA HIS A 498 0.39 -9.37 10.87
C HIS A 498 -0.22 -10.37 9.86
N ASP A 499 0.58 -10.95 8.99
CA ASP A 499 0.17 -11.87 7.94
C ASP A 499 0.34 -13.32 8.41
N GLU A 500 -0.77 -13.99 8.76
CA GLU A 500 -0.78 -15.41 9.14
C GLU A 500 -0.06 -16.30 8.11
N GLY A 501 -0.27 -16.04 6.81
CA GLY A 501 0.39 -16.79 5.76
C GLY A 501 1.92 -16.61 5.76
N ALA A 502 2.44 -15.47 6.23
CA ALA A 502 3.86 -15.26 6.40
C ALA A 502 4.42 -16.04 7.60
N VAL A 503 3.66 -16.12 8.69
CA VAL A 503 4.02 -16.94 9.85
C VAL A 503 4.00 -18.43 9.51
N GLU A 504 2.96 -18.91 8.81
CA GLU A 504 2.88 -20.28 8.31
C GLU A 504 4.07 -20.62 7.38
N ALA A 505 4.40 -19.72 6.45
CA ALA A 505 5.52 -19.91 5.53
C ALA A 505 6.87 -19.91 6.26
N LEU A 506 7.03 -19.11 7.30
CA LEU A 506 8.22 -19.09 8.15
C LEU A 506 8.36 -20.41 8.91
N ASN A 507 7.26 -20.99 9.38
CA ASN A 507 7.24 -22.14 10.29
C ASN A 507 8.15 -21.90 11.49
N PRO A 508 7.83 -20.92 12.38
CA PRO A 508 8.72 -20.47 13.42
C PRO A 508 8.99 -21.56 14.47
N GLU A 509 10.15 -21.50 15.08
CA GLU A 509 10.52 -22.34 16.22
C GLU A 509 10.25 -21.64 17.55
N ARG A 510 10.36 -20.30 17.54
CA ARG A 510 10.27 -19.46 18.73
C ARG A 510 9.51 -18.18 18.45
N VAL A 511 8.90 -17.64 19.50
CA VAL A 511 8.25 -16.36 19.52
C VAL A 511 8.89 -15.47 20.57
N LEU A 512 9.07 -14.18 20.24
CA LEU A 512 9.45 -13.13 21.18
C LEU A 512 8.24 -12.21 21.36
N LEU A 513 7.73 -12.14 22.59
CA LEU A 513 6.58 -11.29 22.94
C LEU A 513 7.05 -9.93 23.43
N MET A 514 6.61 -8.88 22.75
CA MET A 514 6.94 -7.49 23.08
C MET A 514 5.74 -6.77 23.67
N PRO A 515 5.93 -5.84 24.65
CA PRO A 515 7.21 -5.25 25.11
C PRO A 515 7.91 -6.01 26.23
N ASP A 516 7.33 -7.11 26.75
CA ASP A 516 7.82 -7.80 27.94
C ASP A 516 9.15 -8.52 27.69
N GLY A 517 9.46 -8.84 26.44
CA GLY A 517 10.70 -9.52 26.04
C GLY A 517 10.72 -10.98 26.38
N ASP A 518 9.57 -11.60 26.63
CA ASP A 518 9.43 -13.01 26.92
C ASP A 518 9.63 -13.85 25.66
N GLU A 519 10.57 -14.79 25.72
CA GLU A 519 10.82 -15.74 24.65
C GLU A 519 10.17 -17.09 24.97
N ASP A 520 9.38 -17.63 24.05
CA ASP A 520 8.70 -18.92 24.20
C ASP A 520 8.89 -19.78 22.94
N LEU A 521 8.62 -21.08 23.06
CA LEU A 521 8.51 -21.96 21.92
C LEU A 521 7.23 -21.69 21.15
N TRP A 522 7.30 -21.72 19.84
CA TRP A 522 6.14 -21.50 19.00
C TRP A 522 5.07 -22.59 19.22
N ASN A 523 3.83 -22.17 19.32
CA ASN A 523 2.66 -23.03 19.22
C ASN A 523 1.53 -22.28 18.49
N ASP A 524 0.56 -23.02 17.94
CA ASP A 524 -0.49 -22.47 17.09
C ASP A 524 -1.44 -21.50 17.83
N SER A 525 -1.42 -21.46 19.16
CA SER A 525 -2.23 -20.47 19.91
C SER A 525 -1.73 -19.04 19.74
N TYR A 526 -0.48 -18.86 19.30
CA TYR A 526 0.06 -17.54 18.97
C TYR A 526 -0.45 -16.99 17.63
N LEU A 527 -1.08 -17.84 16.76
CA LEU A 527 -1.74 -17.35 15.55
C LEU A 527 -2.90 -16.41 15.86
N ASP A 528 -3.61 -16.65 16.95
CA ASP A 528 -4.70 -15.76 17.39
C ASP A 528 -4.16 -14.34 17.70
N LEU A 529 -2.94 -14.24 18.26
CA LEU A 529 -2.28 -12.96 18.51
C LEU A 529 -1.82 -12.26 17.21
N VAL A 530 -1.44 -13.03 16.17
CA VAL A 530 -1.09 -12.46 14.85
C VAL A 530 -2.31 -11.84 14.20
N ALA A 531 -3.48 -12.47 14.37
CA ALA A 531 -4.76 -11.98 13.81
C ALA A 531 -5.34 -10.78 14.59
N GLU A 532 -5.03 -10.67 15.90
CA GLU A 532 -5.49 -9.58 16.76
C GLU A 532 -4.59 -8.33 16.72
N GLU A 533 -3.39 -8.43 16.20
CA GLU A 533 -2.45 -7.32 16.00
C GLU A 533 -2.76 -6.50 14.74
#